data_d42b9372f68773b89ae80805c7dcffb7
#
_entry.id   d42b9372f68773b89ae80805c7dcffb7
#
_cell.length_a   1.000
_cell.length_b   1.000
_cell.length_c   1.000
_cell.angle_alpha   90.00
_cell.angle_beta   90.00
_cell.angle_gamma   90.00
#
_symmetry.space_group_name_H-M   'P 1'
#
loop_
_entity.id
_entity.type
_entity.pdbx_description
1 polymer ?
#
loop_
_entity_poly.entity_id
_entity_poly.type
_entity_poly.pdbx_seq_one_letter_code
_entity_poly.pdbx_strand_id
1 'polypeptide(L)'
;MSDEQIKAALNTDTGCVRNHNEDFVASHVPDRPEDELRDGRLYIVADGVGGSDFGEIASRYATEQTVFHYLETYDLADWRQRLVQAIEAANGDLRHLIAERGTGSRMATTMVAAVVHGEWATIANVGDSRGYHLQDRQLKQITHDHSLVARLVEEGAITPEEAEHHPRKNVILHSLGSETRPRIDVFDVKLATGDRIILCSDGLTRHVSDDEIAEIARGLDPAEACKVLIDLAKDRGGEDNVTVGIIHYLRELAESELVLEEVVLSETSTMARPMPADGNRGLWVYTAILCVVQTFLIIGTWIIINN
;
A
#
# COMPACT_ATOMS: atom_id res chain seq x y z
N MET A 1 5.60 -28.85 10.41
CA MET A 1 6.45 -27.75 9.93
C MET A 1 5.60 -27.04 8.90
N SER A 2 5.12 -25.83 9.20
CA SER A 2 4.37 -25.03 8.25
C SER A 2 5.33 -24.70 7.09
N ASP A 3 5.00 -25.17 5.89
CA ASP A 3 5.67 -24.78 4.66
C ASP A 3 5.37 -23.28 4.45
N GLU A 4 6.21 -22.40 4.98
CA GLU A 4 6.05 -20.97 4.79
C GLU A 4 6.28 -20.64 3.32
N GLN A 5 5.21 -20.30 2.63
CA GLN A 5 5.26 -19.91 1.21
C GLN A 5 5.95 -18.55 1.01
N ILE A 6 5.90 -17.69 2.03
CA ILE A 6 6.49 -16.36 2.03
C ILE A 6 7.21 -16.14 3.35
N LYS A 7 8.48 -15.72 3.28
CA LYS A 7 9.22 -15.16 4.40
C LYS A 7 9.36 -13.66 4.21
N ALA A 8 9.04 -12.89 5.23
CA ALA A 8 9.19 -11.44 5.16
C ALA A 8 9.78 -10.88 6.45
N ALA A 9 10.50 -9.79 6.31
CA ALA A 9 10.97 -8.98 7.42
C ALA A 9 10.92 -7.50 7.02
N LEU A 10 10.54 -6.66 7.98
CA LEU A 10 10.62 -5.20 7.88
C LEU A 10 11.43 -4.71 9.06
N ASN A 11 12.33 -3.78 8.81
CA ASN A 11 13.16 -3.18 9.84
C ASN A 11 13.35 -1.69 9.56
N THR A 12 13.43 -0.89 10.62
CA THR A 12 13.63 0.55 10.56
C THR A 12 14.63 0.99 11.62
N ASP A 13 15.44 1.98 11.31
CA ASP A 13 16.45 2.56 12.21
C ASP A 13 16.49 4.08 12.05
N THR A 14 16.75 4.78 13.14
CA THR A 14 16.82 6.25 13.17
C THR A 14 17.98 6.81 12.33
N GLY A 15 18.96 5.97 11.98
CA GLY A 15 20.21 6.44 11.38
C GLY A 15 21.18 7.01 12.41
N CYS A 16 22.18 7.75 11.90
CA CYS A 16 23.27 8.28 12.74
C CYS A 16 23.12 9.77 13.08
N VAL A 17 22.31 10.51 12.34
CA VAL A 17 22.23 11.98 12.41
C VAL A 17 20.89 12.46 12.96
N ARG A 18 19.79 11.78 12.63
CA ARG A 18 18.46 12.15 13.10
C ARG A 18 18.27 11.83 14.57
N ASN A 19 17.45 12.63 15.29
CA ASN A 19 17.11 12.40 16.68
C ASN A 19 15.85 11.55 16.87
N HIS A 20 14.99 11.51 15.85
CA HIS A 20 13.71 10.80 15.83
C HIS A 20 13.63 9.95 14.55
N ASN A 21 12.89 8.87 14.65
CA ASN A 21 12.57 8.05 13.49
C ASN A 21 11.20 8.47 12.97
N GLU A 22 11.19 9.15 11.84
CA GLU A 22 9.97 9.57 11.15
C GLU A 22 9.46 8.50 10.17
N ASP A 23 10.26 7.45 9.91
CA ASP A 23 9.83 6.27 9.14
C ASP A 23 8.93 5.37 9.97
N PHE A 24 8.00 4.68 9.31
CA PHE A 24 7.15 3.68 9.92
C PHE A 24 6.95 2.47 9.01
N VAL A 25 6.80 1.30 9.62
CA VAL A 25 6.52 0.04 8.91
C VAL A 25 5.31 -0.64 9.51
N ALA A 26 4.53 -1.30 8.69
CA ALA A 26 3.49 -2.22 9.14
C ALA A 26 3.38 -3.43 8.21
N SER A 27 2.85 -4.50 8.76
CA SER A 27 2.46 -5.67 7.97
C SER A 27 1.17 -6.26 8.52
N HIS A 28 0.36 -6.80 7.61
CA HIS A 28 -0.75 -7.67 7.94
C HIS A 28 -0.49 -9.02 7.29
N VAL A 29 -0.29 -10.03 8.13
CA VAL A 29 -0.10 -11.42 7.72
C VAL A 29 -1.20 -12.24 8.38
N PRO A 30 -2.17 -12.76 7.61
CA PRO A 30 -3.25 -13.55 8.15
C PRO A 30 -2.77 -14.84 8.81
N ASP A 31 -3.39 -15.22 9.94
CA ASP A 31 -3.05 -16.46 10.66
C ASP A 31 -3.66 -17.70 10.01
N ARG A 32 -4.74 -17.53 9.24
CA ARG A 32 -5.49 -18.63 8.62
C ARG A 32 -5.39 -18.58 7.10
N PRO A 33 -5.28 -19.74 6.42
CA PRO A 33 -5.22 -19.80 4.96
C PRO A 33 -6.43 -19.16 4.28
N GLU A 34 -7.62 -19.27 4.85
CA GLU A 34 -8.86 -18.68 4.30
C GLU A 34 -8.79 -17.15 4.31
N ASP A 35 -8.23 -16.58 5.38
CA ASP A 35 -8.02 -15.12 5.48
C ASP A 35 -6.89 -14.67 4.54
N GLU A 36 -5.86 -15.49 4.31
CA GLU A 36 -4.80 -15.18 3.37
C GLU A 36 -5.31 -15.15 1.92
N LEU A 37 -6.20 -16.07 1.55
CA LEU A 37 -6.87 -16.03 0.23
C LEU A 37 -7.73 -14.80 0.04
N ARG A 38 -8.36 -14.29 1.12
CA ARG A 38 -9.22 -13.10 1.09
C ARG A 38 -8.42 -11.81 1.14
N ASP A 39 -7.40 -11.74 2.00
CA ASP A 39 -6.72 -10.49 2.34
C ASP A 39 -5.34 -10.35 1.72
N GLY A 40 -4.73 -11.47 1.26
CA GLY A 40 -3.32 -11.48 0.92
C GLY A 40 -2.43 -11.13 2.12
N ARG A 41 -1.15 -10.88 1.87
CA ARG A 41 -0.21 -10.39 2.88
C ARG A 41 0.20 -8.97 2.52
N LEU A 42 -0.13 -8.02 3.38
CA LEU A 42 0.15 -6.60 3.17
C LEU A 42 1.41 -6.18 3.93
N TYR A 43 2.29 -5.44 3.26
CA TYR A 43 3.52 -4.86 3.81
C TYR A 43 3.62 -3.40 3.41
N ILE A 44 3.99 -2.53 4.33
CA ILE A 44 4.03 -1.07 4.11
C ILE A 44 5.32 -0.50 4.69
N VAL A 45 5.96 0.39 3.93
CA VAL A 45 7.02 1.30 4.35
C VAL A 45 6.54 2.72 4.08
N ALA A 46 6.66 3.59 5.07
CA ALA A 46 6.29 4.99 4.98
C ALA A 46 7.38 5.87 5.59
N ASP A 47 7.75 6.95 4.89
CA ASP A 47 8.74 7.94 5.30
C ASP A 47 8.02 9.24 5.62
N GLY A 48 8.13 9.67 6.86
CA GLY A 48 7.45 10.84 7.38
C GLY A 48 8.16 12.15 7.03
N VAL A 49 7.42 13.08 6.43
CA VAL A 49 7.93 14.39 6.03
C VAL A 49 7.23 15.48 6.82
N GLY A 50 8.01 16.31 7.55
CA GLY A 50 7.38 17.41 8.28
C GLY A 50 8.25 18.10 9.33
N GLY A 51 9.38 17.53 9.65
CA GLY A 51 10.29 17.97 10.68
C GLY A 51 9.72 17.82 12.10
N SER A 52 10.57 17.41 13.06
CA SER A 52 10.21 17.02 14.43
C SER A 52 9.10 15.96 14.49
N ASP A 53 8.22 16.01 15.48
CA ASP A 53 7.23 14.97 15.80
C ASP A 53 6.13 14.76 14.71
N PHE A 54 6.05 15.65 13.73
CA PHE A 54 4.94 15.63 12.75
C PHE A 54 5.11 14.57 11.66
N GLY A 55 6.35 14.29 11.24
CA GLY A 55 6.65 13.22 10.29
C GLY A 55 6.35 11.84 10.88
N GLU A 56 6.79 11.57 12.11
CA GLU A 56 6.51 10.33 12.83
C GLU A 56 5.00 10.06 12.96
N ILE A 57 4.23 11.10 13.31
CA ILE A 57 2.78 10.96 13.44
C ILE A 57 2.15 10.69 12.07
N ALA A 58 2.61 11.38 11.02
CA ALA A 58 2.06 11.24 9.69
C ALA A 58 2.28 9.83 9.12
N SER A 59 3.51 9.32 9.17
CA SER A 59 3.87 7.99 8.66
C SER A 59 3.15 6.88 9.40
N ARG A 60 3.15 6.95 10.74
CA ARG A 60 2.44 5.98 11.58
C ARG A 60 0.94 5.98 11.31
N TYR A 61 0.30 7.17 11.40
CA TYR A 61 -1.14 7.29 11.26
C TYR A 61 -1.62 6.87 9.88
N ALA A 62 -0.99 7.36 8.81
CA ALA A 62 -1.34 6.98 7.45
C ALA A 62 -1.20 5.46 7.23
N THR A 63 -0.15 4.84 7.77
CA THR A 63 0.09 3.41 7.65
C THR A 63 -0.96 2.58 8.40
N GLU A 64 -1.24 2.93 9.66
CA GLU A 64 -2.26 2.25 10.47
C GLU A 64 -3.66 2.38 9.84
N GLN A 65 -4.02 3.57 9.33
CA GLN A 65 -5.30 3.77 8.64
C GLN A 65 -5.35 3.02 7.30
N THR A 66 -4.25 2.92 6.57
CA THR A 66 -4.20 2.12 5.34
C THR A 66 -4.48 0.65 5.64
N VAL A 67 -3.85 0.07 6.66
CA VAL A 67 -4.13 -1.31 7.09
C VAL A 67 -5.60 -1.47 7.48
N PHE A 68 -6.13 -0.54 8.29
CA PHE A 68 -7.52 -0.57 8.73
C PHE A 68 -8.50 -0.55 7.54
N HIS A 69 -8.40 0.42 6.65
CA HIS A 69 -9.29 0.53 5.49
C HIS A 69 -9.11 -0.61 4.50
N TYR A 70 -7.89 -1.13 4.35
CA TYR A 70 -7.64 -2.29 3.51
C TYR A 70 -8.41 -3.52 4.00
N LEU A 71 -8.47 -3.74 5.30
CA LEU A 71 -9.18 -4.86 5.89
C LEU A 71 -10.71 -4.67 5.87
N GLU A 72 -11.20 -3.43 5.94
CA GLU A 72 -12.63 -3.13 5.85
C GLU A 72 -13.19 -3.30 4.41
N THR A 73 -12.34 -3.25 3.38
CA THR A 73 -12.73 -3.38 1.97
C THR A 73 -12.56 -4.80 1.42
N TYR A 74 -12.73 -5.82 2.26
CA TYR A 74 -12.53 -7.24 1.90
C TYR A 74 -13.49 -7.77 0.83
N ASP A 75 -14.58 -7.07 0.53
CA ASP A 75 -15.55 -7.39 -0.50
C ASP A 75 -15.12 -7.00 -1.92
N LEU A 76 -14.04 -6.22 -2.05
CA LEU A 76 -13.47 -5.86 -3.33
C LEU A 76 -12.57 -7.00 -3.83
N ALA A 77 -12.94 -7.59 -4.95
CA ALA A 77 -12.16 -8.67 -5.59
C ALA A 77 -10.89 -8.17 -6.30
N ASP A 78 -10.80 -6.89 -6.62
CA ASP A 78 -9.66 -6.27 -7.29
C ASP A 78 -8.65 -5.73 -6.25
N TRP A 79 -7.53 -6.43 -6.08
CA TRP A 79 -6.44 -6.09 -5.17
C TRP A 79 -5.89 -4.67 -5.39
N ARG A 80 -5.78 -4.26 -6.65
CA ARG A 80 -5.34 -2.93 -7.04
C ARG A 80 -6.32 -1.87 -6.54
N GLN A 81 -7.60 -2.05 -6.82
CA GLN A 81 -8.63 -1.11 -6.39
C GLN A 81 -8.74 -1.06 -4.87
N ARG A 82 -8.67 -2.21 -4.20
CA ARG A 82 -8.71 -2.32 -2.75
C ARG A 82 -7.56 -1.54 -2.09
N LEU A 83 -6.33 -1.72 -2.58
CA LEU A 83 -5.16 -1.02 -2.05
C LEU A 83 -5.25 0.49 -2.29
N VAL A 84 -5.65 0.92 -3.50
CA VAL A 84 -5.81 2.35 -3.82
C VAL A 84 -6.87 2.99 -2.92
N GLN A 85 -8.04 2.37 -2.76
CA GLN A 85 -9.10 2.92 -1.91
C GLN A 85 -8.66 3.03 -0.44
N ALA A 86 -7.92 2.04 0.06
CA ALA A 86 -7.38 2.08 1.41
C ALA A 86 -6.41 3.26 1.62
N ILE A 87 -5.50 3.49 0.66
CA ILE A 87 -4.55 4.61 0.72
C ILE A 87 -5.27 5.96 0.58
N GLU A 88 -6.26 6.07 -0.32
CA GLU A 88 -7.07 7.30 -0.46
C GLU A 88 -7.85 7.63 0.81
N ALA A 89 -8.46 6.62 1.45
CA ALA A 89 -9.18 6.78 2.71
C ALA A 89 -8.22 7.22 3.83
N ALA A 90 -7.08 6.55 3.97
CA ALA A 90 -6.05 6.91 4.95
C ALA A 90 -5.51 8.34 4.75
N ASN A 91 -5.36 8.79 3.49
CA ASN A 91 -5.02 10.18 3.19
C ASN A 91 -6.12 11.14 3.65
N GLY A 92 -7.39 10.78 3.47
CA GLY A 92 -8.54 11.55 3.95
C GLY A 92 -8.49 11.72 5.47
N ASP A 93 -8.26 10.64 6.21
CA ASP A 93 -8.18 10.63 7.66
C ASP A 93 -6.98 11.43 8.17
N LEU A 94 -5.80 11.28 7.54
CA LEU A 94 -4.62 12.07 7.89
C LEU A 94 -4.89 13.58 7.68
N ARG A 95 -5.53 13.97 6.60
CA ARG A 95 -5.88 15.36 6.34
C ARG A 95 -6.90 15.91 7.36
N HIS A 96 -7.81 15.08 7.82
CA HIS A 96 -8.74 15.42 8.89
C HIS A 96 -7.97 15.68 10.20
N LEU A 97 -7.06 14.78 10.57
CA LEU A 97 -6.20 14.93 11.73
C LEU A 97 -5.36 16.23 11.66
N ILE A 98 -4.82 16.57 10.48
CA ILE A 98 -4.07 17.82 10.25
C ILE A 98 -4.97 19.04 10.49
N ALA A 99 -6.20 19.02 9.97
CA ALA A 99 -7.15 20.12 10.13
C ALA A 99 -7.56 20.32 11.59
N GLU A 100 -7.75 19.25 12.35
CA GLU A 100 -8.07 19.32 13.79
C GLU A 100 -6.93 19.88 14.64
N ARG A 101 -5.68 19.61 14.27
CA ARG A 101 -4.49 20.13 14.97
C ARG A 101 -4.18 21.60 14.69
N GLY A 102 -4.85 22.21 13.72
CA GLY A 102 -4.75 23.63 13.40
C GLY A 102 -3.68 23.99 12.37
N THR A 103 -3.73 25.23 11.91
CA THR A 103 -2.88 25.75 10.82
C THR A 103 -1.42 25.84 11.25
N GLY A 104 -0.55 25.14 10.54
CA GLY A 104 0.90 25.21 10.73
C GLY A 104 1.60 23.87 10.84
N SER A 105 0.89 22.79 11.11
CA SER A 105 1.47 21.45 11.11
C SER A 105 1.65 20.95 9.67
N ARG A 106 2.89 20.90 9.21
CA ARG A 106 3.23 20.24 7.95
C ARG A 106 3.42 18.74 8.21
N MET A 107 2.32 18.02 8.20
CA MET A 107 2.31 16.57 8.36
C MET A 107 2.12 15.92 7.01
N ALA A 108 3.10 15.20 6.56
CA ALA A 108 3.02 14.45 5.31
C ALA A 108 3.84 13.17 5.42
N THR A 109 3.58 12.22 4.55
CA THR A 109 4.37 11.00 4.46
C THR A 109 4.36 10.43 3.06
N THR A 110 5.43 9.78 2.67
CA THR A 110 5.46 8.87 1.54
C THR A 110 4.76 7.57 1.93
N MET A 111 4.52 6.70 0.97
CA MET A 111 4.12 5.33 1.23
C MET A 111 4.48 4.45 0.04
N VAL A 112 5.15 3.34 0.29
CA VAL A 112 5.23 2.21 -0.61
C VAL A 112 4.64 0.98 0.08
N ALA A 113 3.66 0.37 -0.57
CA ALA A 113 2.92 -0.78 -0.03
C ALA A 113 2.90 -1.92 -1.03
N ALA A 114 3.00 -3.16 -0.56
CA ALA A 114 2.89 -4.36 -1.37
C ALA A 114 1.89 -5.33 -0.76
N VAL A 115 0.94 -5.80 -1.57
CA VAL A 115 0.06 -6.93 -1.25
C VAL A 115 0.52 -8.12 -2.05
N VAL A 116 0.90 -9.20 -1.36
CA VAL A 116 1.21 -10.48 -2.00
C VAL A 116 0.01 -11.40 -1.90
N HIS A 117 -0.49 -11.84 -3.05
CA HIS A 117 -1.65 -12.71 -3.17
C HIS A 117 -1.42 -13.74 -4.29
N GLY A 118 -1.55 -15.03 -3.97
CA GLY A 118 -1.20 -16.07 -4.92
C GLY A 118 0.22 -15.89 -5.46
N GLU A 119 0.37 -15.88 -6.77
CA GLU A 119 1.64 -15.65 -7.48
C GLU A 119 1.85 -14.18 -7.91
N TRP A 120 1.15 -13.24 -7.29
CA TRP A 120 1.21 -11.82 -7.65
C TRP A 120 1.58 -10.94 -6.46
N ALA A 121 2.30 -9.88 -6.76
CA ALA A 121 2.45 -8.74 -5.85
C ALA A 121 1.87 -7.49 -6.51
N THR A 122 0.88 -6.89 -5.84
CA THR A 122 0.35 -5.57 -6.20
C THR A 122 1.06 -4.52 -5.34
N ILE A 123 1.79 -3.61 -5.99
CA ILE A 123 2.63 -2.59 -5.34
C ILE A 123 2.03 -1.22 -5.61
N ALA A 124 1.77 -0.44 -4.55
CA ALA A 124 1.33 0.94 -4.65
C ALA A 124 2.41 1.88 -4.13
N ASN A 125 2.53 3.07 -4.76
CA ASN A 125 3.51 4.07 -4.38
C ASN A 125 2.94 5.49 -4.35
N VAL A 126 3.28 6.23 -3.30
CA VAL A 126 3.11 7.68 -3.17
C VAL A 126 4.40 8.26 -2.58
N GLY A 127 5.11 9.07 -3.32
CA GLY A 127 6.38 9.66 -2.89
C GLY A 127 7.60 9.05 -3.56
N ASP A 128 8.73 9.11 -2.89
CA ASP A 128 10.05 8.68 -3.36
C ASP A 128 10.62 7.48 -2.58
N SER A 129 9.83 6.89 -1.69
CA SER A 129 10.08 5.53 -1.20
C SER A 129 9.93 4.55 -2.35
N ARG A 130 10.75 3.50 -2.37
CA ARG A 130 10.87 2.63 -3.54
C ARG A 130 10.44 1.20 -3.29
N GLY A 131 9.86 0.60 -4.33
CA GLY A 131 9.59 -0.82 -4.43
C GLY A 131 10.38 -1.45 -5.58
N TYR A 132 11.06 -2.55 -5.27
CA TYR A 132 11.88 -3.30 -6.23
C TYR A 132 11.39 -4.73 -6.33
N HIS A 133 11.63 -5.33 -7.50
CA HIS A 133 11.52 -6.75 -7.75
C HIS A 133 12.91 -7.32 -8.03
N LEU A 134 13.33 -8.27 -7.23
CA LEU A 134 14.56 -9.03 -7.41
C LEU A 134 14.18 -10.40 -7.95
N GLN A 135 14.53 -10.64 -9.21
CA GLN A 135 14.37 -11.92 -9.88
C GLN A 135 15.75 -12.42 -10.32
N ASP A 136 16.11 -13.64 -9.94
CA ASP A 136 17.43 -14.22 -10.16
C ASP A 136 18.56 -13.34 -9.59
N ARG A 137 19.17 -12.49 -10.42
CA ARG A 137 20.23 -11.54 -10.05
C ARG A 137 19.93 -10.11 -10.47
N GLN A 138 18.76 -9.90 -11.04
CA GLN A 138 18.36 -8.59 -11.54
C GLN A 138 17.43 -7.92 -10.56
N LEU A 139 17.87 -6.81 -9.99
CA LEU A 139 17.04 -5.90 -9.23
C LEU A 139 16.43 -4.89 -10.21
N LYS A 140 15.13 -4.80 -10.21
CA LYS A 140 14.40 -3.84 -11.02
C LYS A 140 13.56 -2.95 -10.11
N GLN A 141 13.79 -1.65 -10.16
CA GLN A 141 12.86 -0.71 -9.54
C GLN A 141 11.51 -0.78 -10.27
N ILE A 142 10.44 -1.03 -9.53
CA ILE A 142 9.08 -1.14 -10.05
C ILE A 142 8.35 0.20 -9.93
N THR A 143 8.57 0.90 -8.84
CA THR A 143 7.96 2.22 -8.57
C THR A 143 8.69 3.33 -9.31
N HIS A 144 8.00 4.46 -9.49
CA HIS A 144 8.60 5.69 -10.00
C HIS A 144 8.59 6.73 -8.87
N ASP A 145 9.74 7.36 -8.64
CA ASP A 145 9.85 8.35 -7.58
C ASP A 145 9.02 9.60 -7.93
N HIS A 146 8.15 10.01 -7.03
CA HIS A 146 7.41 11.27 -7.16
C HIS A 146 8.27 12.44 -6.64
N SER A 147 9.49 12.58 -7.15
CA SER A 147 10.42 13.64 -6.80
C SER A 147 10.64 14.63 -7.94
N LEU A 148 11.10 15.84 -7.60
CA LEU A 148 11.43 16.86 -8.61
C LEU A 148 12.51 16.36 -9.57
N VAL A 149 13.55 15.70 -9.03
CA VAL A 149 14.69 15.26 -9.85
C VAL A 149 14.29 14.09 -10.76
N ALA A 150 13.48 13.16 -10.28
CA ALA A 150 12.96 12.08 -11.13
C ALA A 150 12.17 12.64 -12.32
N ARG A 151 11.34 13.65 -12.08
CA ARG A 151 10.59 14.32 -13.14
C ARG A 151 11.50 15.06 -14.15
N LEU A 152 12.55 15.74 -13.66
CA LEU A 152 13.51 16.43 -14.54
C LEU A 152 14.31 15.43 -15.41
N VAL A 153 14.61 14.25 -14.90
CA VAL A 153 15.24 13.16 -15.66
C VAL A 153 14.27 12.62 -16.71
N GLU A 154 13.02 12.38 -16.36
CA GLU A 154 11.98 11.91 -17.30
C GLU A 154 11.73 12.92 -18.44
N GLU A 155 11.74 14.23 -18.13
CA GLU A 155 11.63 15.30 -19.12
C GLU A 155 12.93 15.51 -19.94
N GLY A 156 14.01 14.79 -19.62
CA GLY A 156 15.31 14.93 -20.29
C GLY A 156 16.02 16.27 -19.98
N ALA A 157 15.62 16.95 -18.92
CA ALA A 157 16.19 18.23 -18.51
C ALA A 157 17.54 18.07 -17.77
N ILE A 158 17.73 16.97 -17.09
CA ILE A 158 18.96 16.57 -16.41
C ILE A 158 19.23 15.07 -16.63
N THR A 159 20.50 14.65 -16.47
CA THR A 159 20.85 13.22 -16.49
C THR A 159 20.60 12.58 -15.12
N PRO A 160 20.54 11.23 -15.03
CA PRO A 160 20.44 10.54 -13.72
C PRO A 160 21.60 10.91 -12.78
N GLU A 161 22.83 11.05 -13.31
CA GLU A 161 24.00 11.42 -12.52
C GLU A 161 23.92 12.87 -11.98
N GLU A 162 23.35 13.79 -12.76
CA GLU A 162 23.08 15.15 -12.32
C GLU A 162 21.99 15.20 -11.24
N ALA A 163 21.03 14.30 -11.30
CA ALA A 163 19.95 14.19 -10.30
C ALA A 163 20.48 13.85 -8.90
N GLU A 164 21.47 12.95 -8.79
CA GLU A 164 22.07 12.55 -7.52
C GLU A 164 22.73 13.72 -6.77
N HIS A 165 23.25 14.70 -7.49
CA HIS A 165 23.96 15.86 -6.95
C HIS A 165 23.13 17.15 -7.00
N HIS A 166 21.86 17.05 -7.43
CA HIS A 166 21.01 18.22 -7.59
C HIS A 166 20.66 18.89 -6.23
N PRO A 167 20.74 20.22 -6.10
CA PRO A 167 20.50 20.91 -4.83
C PRO A 167 19.08 20.73 -4.28
N ARG A 168 18.13 20.32 -5.12
CA ARG A 168 16.73 20.05 -4.73
C ARG A 168 16.36 18.57 -4.90
N LYS A 169 17.31 17.64 -4.72
CA LYS A 169 17.07 16.20 -4.85
C LYS A 169 16.06 15.63 -3.84
N ASN A 170 15.89 16.29 -2.70
CA ASN A 170 14.96 15.87 -1.64
C ASN A 170 13.57 16.52 -1.77
N VAL A 171 13.23 17.12 -2.93
CA VAL A 171 11.90 17.74 -3.12
C VAL A 171 10.93 16.69 -3.63
N ILE A 172 10.01 16.26 -2.75
CA ILE A 172 8.92 15.35 -3.04
C ILE A 172 7.78 16.14 -3.68
N LEU A 173 7.20 15.63 -4.76
CA LEU A 173 6.11 16.27 -5.49
C LEU A 173 4.73 15.80 -5.02
N HIS A 174 4.60 14.54 -4.59
CA HIS A 174 3.36 13.94 -4.13
C HIS A 174 3.58 13.18 -2.82
N SER A 175 2.72 13.43 -1.83
CA SER A 175 2.76 12.76 -0.52
C SER A 175 1.37 12.72 0.11
N LEU A 176 1.14 11.76 0.99
CA LEU A 176 -0.09 11.68 1.79
C LEU A 176 -0.11 12.83 2.81
N GLY A 177 -1.29 13.37 3.07
CA GLY A 177 -1.52 14.51 3.95
C GLY A 177 -1.39 15.86 3.27
N SER A 178 -0.52 16.00 2.25
CA SER A 178 -0.31 17.27 1.54
C SER A 178 -1.38 17.57 0.49
N GLU A 179 -1.94 16.56 -0.13
CA GLU A 179 -2.88 16.69 -1.25
C GLU A 179 -4.24 16.08 -0.93
N THR A 180 -5.31 16.68 -1.48
CA THR A 180 -6.67 16.13 -1.32
C THR A 180 -6.83 14.81 -2.09
N ARG A 181 -6.17 14.71 -3.24
CA ARG A 181 -6.13 13.51 -4.08
C ARG A 181 -4.66 13.25 -4.42
N PRO A 182 -3.98 12.41 -3.66
CA PRO A 182 -2.59 12.08 -3.94
C PRO A 182 -2.51 11.28 -5.23
N ARG A 183 -1.41 11.45 -5.96
CA ARG A 183 -1.07 10.54 -7.05
C ARG A 183 -0.66 9.21 -6.43
N ILE A 184 -1.37 8.13 -6.77
CA ILE A 184 -1.06 6.77 -6.36
C ILE A 184 -0.74 5.98 -7.62
N ASP A 185 0.51 5.58 -7.79
CA ASP A 185 0.92 4.69 -8.87
C ASP A 185 0.82 3.24 -8.40
N VAL A 186 0.29 2.34 -9.25
CA VAL A 186 0.11 0.93 -8.88
C VAL A 186 0.65 0.01 -9.97
N PHE A 187 1.36 -1.02 -9.55
CA PHE A 187 2.06 -1.97 -10.40
C PHE A 187 1.73 -3.39 -9.96
N ASP A 188 1.55 -4.30 -10.91
CA ASP A 188 1.40 -5.72 -10.64
C ASP A 188 2.63 -6.46 -11.15
N VAL A 189 3.17 -7.32 -10.30
CA VAL A 189 4.35 -8.14 -10.56
C VAL A 189 4.00 -9.59 -10.36
N LYS A 190 4.22 -10.41 -11.39
CA LYS A 190 4.10 -11.87 -11.26
C LYS A 190 5.37 -12.41 -10.59
N LEU A 191 5.19 -13.18 -9.52
CA LEU A 191 6.27 -13.76 -8.73
C LEU A 191 6.55 -15.19 -9.16
N ALA A 192 7.82 -15.53 -9.26
CA ALA A 192 8.32 -16.90 -9.35
C ALA A 192 9.00 -17.29 -8.05
N THR A 193 9.07 -18.60 -7.79
CA THR A 193 9.77 -19.13 -6.60
C THR A 193 11.21 -18.61 -6.54
N GLY A 194 11.57 -18.02 -5.42
CA GLY A 194 12.87 -17.38 -5.20
C GLY A 194 12.89 -15.86 -5.41
N ASP A 195 11.85 -15.30 -6.04
CA ASP A 195 11.74 -13.85 -6.23
C ASP A 195 11.59 -13.13 -4.89
N ARG A 196 12.03 -11.87 -4.87
CA ARG A 196 11.87 -11.01 -3.70
C ARG A 196 11.30 -9.65 -4.10
N ILE A 197 10.41 -9.14 -3.25
CA ILE A 197 9.99 -7.75 -3.29
C ILE A 197 10.73 -7.02 -2.17
N ILE A 198 11.36 -5.89 -2.50
CA ILE A 198 12.05 -5.03 -1.55
C ILE A 198 11.32 -3.69 -1.52
N LEU A 199 10.96 -3.24 -0.32
CA LEU A 199 10.38 -1.92 -0.06
C LEU A 199 11.37 -1.13 0.79
N CYS A 200 11.64 0.14 0.49
CA CYS A 200 12.55 0.94 1.30
C CYS A 200 12.23 2.43 1.25
N SER A 201 12.66 3.15 2.30
CA SER A 201 12.76 4.61 2.28
C SER A 201 14.00 5.08 1.53
N ASP A 202 14.07 6.36 1.22
CA ASP A 202 15.18 6.97 0.50
C ASP A 202 16.50 6.96 1.30
N GLY A 203 16.43 6.85 2.64
CA GLY A 203 17.60 6.70 3.49
C GLY A 203 18.44 5.47 3.21
N LEU A 204 17.85 4.40 2.63
CA LEU A 204 18.63 3.28 2.13
C LEU A 204 19.33 3.64 0.83
N THR A 205 18.60 4.08 -0.17
CA THR A 205 19.06 4.23 -1.55
C THR A 205 20.01 5.41 -1.75
N ARG A 206 20.09 6.31 -0.79
CA ARG A 206 21.12 7.36 -0.73
C ARG A 206 22.52 6.83 -0.45
N HIS A 207 22.62 5.68 0.21
CA HIS A 207 23.88 5.14 0.71
C HIS A 207 24.26 3.78 0.13
N VAL A 208 23.26 3.01 -0.34
CA VAL A 208 23.45 1.64 -0.84
C VAL A 208 22.96 1.57 -2.29
N SER A 209 23.83 1.12 -3.18
CA SER A 209 23.53 0.98 -4.60
C SER A 209 22.57 -0.19 -4.87
N ASP A 210 21.89 -0.15 -6.00
CA ASP A 210 20.96 -1.21 -6.42
C ASP A 210 21.68 -2.58 -6.55
N ASP A 211 22.94 -2.61 -7.01
CA ASP A 211 23.73 -3.84 -7.11
C ASP A 211 24.03 -4.45 -5.73
N GLU A 212 24.34 -3.62 -4.73
CA GLU A 212 24.58 -4.07 -3.36
C GLU A 212 23.30 -4.54 -2.69
N ILE A 213 22.18 -3.82 -2.91
CA ILE A 213 20.85 -4.26 -2.44
C ILE A 213 20.53 -5.63 -3.02
N ALA A 214 20.75 -5.83 -4.32
CA ALA A 214 20.52 -7.11 -4.99
C ALA A 214 21.37 -8.24 -4.39
N GLU A 215 22.67 -8.01 -4.20
CA GLU A 215 23.59 -9.01 -3.68
C GLU A 215 23.22 -9.43 -2.25
N ILE A 216 23.02 -8.46 -1.38
CA ILE A 216 22.68 -8.68 0.04
C ILE A 216 21.29 -9.34 0.15
N ALA A 217 20.29 -8.75 -0.52
CA ALA A 217 18.92 -9.28 -0.45
C ALA A 217 18.83 -10.70 -1.01
N ARG A 218 19.63 -11.09 -1.99
CA ARG A 218 19.64 -12.44 -2.56
C ARG A 218 20.33 -13.45 -1.67
N GLY A 219 21.44 -13.05 -1.02
CA GLY A 219 22.34 -13.97 -0.31
C GLY A 219 21.90 -14.36 1.09
N LEU A 220 21.04 -13.58 1.73
CA LEU A 220 20.71 -13.70 3.13
C LEU A 220 19.20 -13.94 3.35
N ASP A 221 18.85 -14.43 4.54
CA ASP A 221 17.45 -14.46 4.98
C ASP A 221 16.91 -13.03 5.10
N PRO A 222 15.61 -12.78 4.84
CA PRO A 222 15.03 -11.43 4.87
C PRO A 222 15.38 -10.60 6.10
N ALA A 223 15.32 -11.19 7.29
CA ALA A 223 15.62 -10.47 8.53
C ALA A 223 17.10 -10.06 8.64
N GLU A 224 18.01 -10.95 8.24
CA GLU A 224 19.43 -10.68 8.21
C GLU A 224 19.79 -9.66 7.12
N ALA A 225 19.18 -9.79 5.94
CA ALA A 225 19.39 -8.86 4.83
C ALA A 225 18.94 -7.44 5.19
N CYS A 226 17.76 -7.27 5.79
CA CYS A 226 17.29 -5.96 6.27
C CYS A 226 18.30 -5.33 7.25
N LYS A 227 18.80 -6.12 8.20
CA LYS A 227 19.79 -5.64 9.17
C LYS A 227 21.09 -5.21 8.49
N VAL A 228 21.64 -6.05 7.62
CA VAL A 228 22.90 -5.76 6.91
C VAL A 228 22.79 -4.52 6.04
N LEU A 229 21.66 -4.33 5.33
CA LEU A 229 21.40 -3.15 4.52
C LEU A 229 21.34 -1.87 5.35
N ILE A 230 20.65 -1.91 6.49
CA ILE A 230 20.56 -0.78 7.42
C ILE A 230 21.94 -0.46 8.01
N ASP A 231 22.66 -1.46 8.49
CA ASP A 231 24.00 -1.28 9.06
C ASP A 231 24.97 -0.67 8.01
N LEU A 232 24.90 -1.15 6.75
CA LEU A 232 25.70 -0.61 5.65
C LEU A 232 25.37 0.86 5.34
N ALA A 233 24.08 1.24 5.32
CA ALA A 233 23.68 2.64 5.14
C ALA A 233 24.18 3.52 6.29
N LYS A 234 24.12 3.04 7.53
CA LYS A 234 24.65 3.74 8.71
C LYS A 234 26.16 3.90 8.67
N ASP A 235 26.90 2.87 8.29
CA ASP A 235 28.38 2.91 8.14
C ASP A 235 28.83 3.94 7.09
N ARG A 236 27.96 4.25 6.13
CA ARG A 236 28.22 5.25 5.07
C ARG A 236 27.70 6.65 5.39
N GLY A 237 27.26 6.87 6.61
CA GLY A 237 26.85 8.19 7.10
C GLY A 237 25.52 8.18 7.83
N GLY A 238 24.54 7.40 7.35
CA GLY A 238 23.22 7.29 7.98
C GLY A 238 22.58 8.65 8.26
N GLU A 239 22.59 9.53 7.26
CA GLU A 239 22.15 10.93 7.42
C GLU A 239 20.64 11.05 7.65
N ASP A 240 19.88 10.00 7.28
CA ASP A 240 18.43 9.93 7.44
C ASP A 240 17.99 8.67 8.18
N ASN A 241 16.69 8.55 8.46
CA ASN A 241 16.06 7.32 8.88
C ASN A 241 16.21 6.29 7.76
N VAL A 242 16.44 5.03 8.10
CA VAL A 242 16.69 3.95 7.12
C VAL A 242 15.70 2.83 7.37
N THR A 243 14.86 2.56 6.38
CA THR A 243 13.81 1.54 6.48
C THR A 243 13.85 0.61 5.29
N VAL A 244 13.78 -0.70 5.58
CA VAL A 244 13.81 -1.77 4.57
C VAL A 244 12.80 -2.85 4.92
N GLY A 245 12.04 -3.28 3.93
CA GLY A 245 11.20 -4.47 3.97
C GLY A 245 11.61 -5.43 2.85
N ILE A 246 11.79 -6.71 3.17
CA ILE A 246 12.11 -7.76 2.19
C ILE A 246 11.08 -8.88 2.32
N ILE A 247 10.40 -9.18 1.22
CA ILE A 247 9.41 -10.24 1.09
C ILE A 247 9.98 -11.27 0.11
N HIS A 248 10.25 -12.47 0.58
CA HIS A 248 10.81 -13.57 -0.19
C HIS A 248 9.73 -14.59 -0.51
N TYR A 249 9.39 -14.73 -1.78
CA TYR A 249 8.43 -15.71 -2.28
C TYR A 249 9.13 -17.05 -2.49
N LEU A 250 8.76 -18.04 -1.68
CA LEU A 250 9.49 -19.32 -1.56
C LEU A 250 8.87 -20.47 -2.35
N ARG A 251 7.59 -20.35 -2.75
CA ARG A 251 6.87 -21.46 -3.36
C ARG A 251 5.79 -20.98 -4.32
N GLU A 252 5.69 -21.68 -5.44
CA GLU A 252 4.49 -21.64 -6.28
C GLU A 252 3.32 -22.31 -5.54
N LEU A 253 2.11 -21.77 -5.69
CA LEU A 253 0.91 -22.44 -5.17
C LEU A 253 0.80 -23.84 -5.79
N ALA A 254 0.50 -24.84 -4.96
CA ALA A 254 0.21 -26.17 -5.48
C ALA A 254 -1.03 -26.10 -6.40
N GLU A 255 -1.08 -26.93 -7.47
CA GLU A 255 -2.24 -26.97 -8.39
C GLU A 255 -3.59 -27.14 -7.66
N SER A 256 -3.60 -27.80 -6.49
CA SER A 256 -4.79 -27.93 -5.64
C SER A 256 -5.24 -26.63 -4.99
N GLU A 257 -4.33 -25.69 -4.78
CA GLU A 257 -4.63 -24.37 -4.21
C GLU A 257 -5.11 -23.40 -5.30
N LEU A 258 -4.58 -23.54 -6.53
CA LEU A 258 -5.07 -22.82 -7.71
C LEU A 258 -6.52 -23.20 -8.04
N VAL A 259 -6.91 -24.48 -7.85
CA VAL A 259 -8.30 -24.92 -8.05
C VAL A 259 -9.23 -24.30 -6.99
N LEU A 260 -8.76 -24.10 -5.76
CA LEU A 260 -9.55 -23.41 -4.72
C LEU A 260 -9.70 -21.92 -5.04
N GLU A 261 -8.66 -21.28 -5.57
CA GLU A 261 -8.71 -19.87 -5.99
C GLU A 261 -9.67 -19.70 -7.18
N GLU A 262 -9.64 -20.58 -8.19
CA GLU A 262 -10.62 -20.60 -9.30
C GLU A 262 -12.05 -20.86 -8.81
N VAL A 263 -12.23 -21.74 -7.83
CA VAL A 263 -13.56 -22.03 -7.25
C VAL A 263 -14.09 -20.85 -6.48
N VAL A 264 -13.28 -20.20 -5.66
CA VAL A 264 -13.67 -18.99 -4.90
C VAL A 264 -14.00 -17.83 -5.86
N LEU A 265 -13.17 -17.61 -6.88
CA LEU A 265 -13.44 -16.59 -7.90
C LEU A 265 -14.69 -16.92 -8.74
N SER A 266 -14.95 -18.21 -9.02
CA SER A 266 -16.14 -18.64 -9.74
C SER A 266 -17.41 -18.53 -8.88
N GLU A 267 -17.34 -18.79 -7.58
CA GLU A 267 -18.47 -18.64 -6.67
C GLU A 267 -18.81 -17.16 -6.42
N THR A 268 -17.83 -16.28 -6.29
CA THR A 268 -18.06 -14.83 -6.21
C THR A 268 -18.60 -14.26 -7.53
N SER A 269 -18.15 -14.78 -8.68
CA SER A 269 -18.72 -14.44 -10.00
C SER A 269 -20.13 -15.00 -10.20
N THR A 270 -20.47 -16.13 -9.55
CA THR A 270 -21.78 -16.77 -9.67
C THR A 270 -22.82 -16.12 -8.75
N MET A 271 -22.40 -15.40 -7.71
CA MET A 271 -23.30 -14.57 -6.90
C MET A 271 -23.77 -13.30 -7.63
N ALA A 272 -23.07 -12.85 -8.66
CA ALA A 272 -23.59 -11.94 -9.66
C ALA A 272 -24.53 -12.71 -10.65
N ARG A 273 -25.61 -13.33 -10.14
CA ARG A 273 -26.66 -13.85 -11.01
C ARG A 273 -27.18 -12.70 -11.85
N PRO A 274 -27.17 -12.79 -13.19
CA PRO A 274 -28.01 -11.92 -13.98
C PRO A 274 -29.45 -12.22 -13.54
N MET A 275 -30.12 -11.18 -13.06
CA MET A 275 -31.56 -11.28 -12.85
C MET A 275 -32.20 -11.82 -14.14
N PRO A 276 -33.03 -12.87 -14.09
CA PRO A 276 -33.70 -13.36 -15.27
C PRO A 276 -34.46 -12.20 -15.89
N ALA A 277 -34.21 -11.98 -17.17
CA ALA A 277 -34.93 -11.01 -17.99
C ALA A 277 -36.33 -11.60 -18.28
N ASP A 278 -37.11 -11.75 -17.21
CA ASP A 278 -38.53 -12.11 -17.36
C ASP A 278 -39.37 -11.28 -16.35
N GLY A 279 -40.02 -10.35 -16.96
CA GLY A 279 -41.30 -9.87 -16.48
C GLY A 279 -41.26 -8.82 -15.39
N ASN A 280 -41.29 -7.59 -15.80
CA ASN A 280 -41.84 -6.36 -15.20
C ASN A 280 -43.02 -6.52 -14.16
N ARG A 281 -43.35 -7.73 -13.74
CA ARG A 281 -44.44 -8.01 -12.80
C ARG A 281 -44.05 -7.80 -11.32
N GLY A 282 -42.82 -8.12 -10.95
CA GLY A 282 -42.34 -7.96 -9.57
C GLY A 282 -42.12 -6.49 -9.18
N LEU A 283 -41.60 -5.68 -10.10
CA LEU A 283 -41.37 -4.25 -9.86
C LEU A 283 -42.69 -3.48 -9.72
N TRP A 284 -43.69 -3.83 -10.53
CA TRP A 284 -45.04 -3.21 -10.43
C TRP A 284 -45.77 -3.59 -9.16
N VAL A 285 -45.58 -4.79 -8.63
CA VAL A 285 -46.17 -5.19 -7.34
C VAL A 285 -45.49 -4.44 -6.19
N TYR A 286 -44.18 -4.28 -6.22
CA TYR A 286 -43.44 -3.54 -5.19
C TYR A 286 -43.81 -2.04 -5.19
N THR A 287 -43.88 -1.41 -6.37
CA THR A 287 -44.29 0.00 -6.49
C THR A 287 -45.75 0.19 -6.11
N ALA A 288 -46.63 -0.73 -6.45
CA ALA A 288 -48.05 -0.68 -6.05
C ALA A 288 -48.23 -0.80 -4.52
N ILE A 289 -47.48 -1.70 -3.86
CA ILE A 289 -47.48 -1.83 -2.39
C ILE A 289 -46.93 -0.59 -1.73
N LEU A 290 -45.82 0.00 -2.24
CA LEU A 290 -45.25 1.23 -1.68
C LEU A 290 -46.21 2.42 -1.79
N CYS A 291 -46.87 2.57 -2.93
CA CYS A 291 -47.91 3.63 -3.13
C CYS A 291 -49.10 3.47 -2.18
N VAL A 292 -49.57 2.24 -1.94
CA VAL A 292 -50.65 1.99 -1.00
C VAL A 292 -50.25 2.33 0.44
N VAL A 293 -49.05 1.93 0.87
CA VAL A 293 -48.54 2.26 2.22
C VAL A 293 -48.37 3.76 2.41
N GLN A 294 -47.82 4.47 1.43
CA GLN A 294 -47.69 5.93 1.47
C GLN A 294 -49.09 6.63 1.52
N THR A 295 -50.04 6.14 0.77
CA THR A 295 -51.42 6.71 0.80
C THR A 295 -52.07 6.55 2.16
N PHE A 296 -51.90 5.39 2.79
CA PHE A 296 -52.42 5.18 4.17
C PHE A 296 -51.71 6.03 5.20
N LEU A 297 -50.40 6.25 5.08
CA LEU A 297 -49.64 7.15 5.96
C LEU A 297 -50.10 8.61 5.81
N ILE A 298 -50.36 9.07 4.59
CA ILE A 298 -50.81 10.43 4.31
C ILE A 298 -52.23 10.62 4.85
N ILE A 299 -53.16 9.66 4.66
CA ILE A 299 -54.53 9.72 5.19
C ILE A 299 -54.51 9.65 6.71
N GLY A 300 -53.68 8.80 7.32
CA GLY A 300 -53.52 8.69 8.76
C GLY A 300 -53.00 9.98 9.41
N THR A 301 -52.00 10.62 8.81
CA THR A 301 -51.51 11.92 9.29
C THR A 301 -52.52 13.05 9.09
N TRP A 302 -53.28 13.03 7.99
CA TRP A 302 -54.34 14.01 7.75
C TRP A 302 -55.49 13.90 8.79
N ILE A 303 -55.89 12.67 9.16
CA ILE A 303 -56.92 12.44 10.20
C ILE A 303 -56.42 12.89 11.58
N ILE A 304 -55.13 12.70 11.90
CA ILE A 304 -54.54 13.13 13.18
C ILE A 304 -54.46 14.67 13.30
N ILE A 305 -54.22 15.36 12.18
CA ILE A 305 -54.09 16.82 12.18
C ILE A 305 -55.44 17.53 12.17
N ASN A 306 -56.50 16.88 11.67
CA ASN A 306 -57.85 17.48 11.58
C ASN A 306 -58.86 17.01 12.67
N ASN A 307 -58.40 16.26 13.67
CA ASN A 307 -59.13 15.99 14.92
C ASN A 307 -58.41 16.65 16.11
#